data_dffef33ef466f754b7a8099e73c5f860
#
_entry.id   dffef33ef466f754b7a8099e73c5f860
#
_cell.length_a   1.000
_cell.length_b   1.000
_cell.length_c   1.000
_cell.angle_alpha   90.00
_cell.angle_beta   90.00
_cell.angle_gamma   90.00
#
_symmetry.space_group_name_H-M   'P 1'
#
loop_
_entity.id
_entity.type
_entity.pdbx_description
1 polymer ?
#
loop_
_entity_poly.entity_id
_entity_poly.type
_entity_poly.pdbx_seq_one_letter_code
_entity_poly.pdbx_strand_id
1 'polypeptide(L)'
;MTIKQTLSALGILIVLGGAVGFWASRTTPAPVAEQHILMGTKTADGDYQYSEQTDCFAIKANYPAATGLGAAADVKAREMIETRLKHEIDQFKADNDVSSRDPEQTKALGICGERKFTLEMTYKKYSGSNSVSYFYTVYADSLGAHPNAYFITFVFDENGKVVSIQDVLRTADLTELSLLVSTDVQKQLIARLGDSLPVGAEGPDVTGAMFPEGVAAKEDNFKNFVIDGDTLAIEIPPYQVAAWAAGSFEVRIPLADLAR
;
A
#
# COMPACT_ATOMS: atom_id res chain seq x y z
N MET A 1 41.12 24.70 81.82
CA MET A 1 41.07 26.09 82.32
C MET A 1 40.04 26.84 81.58
N THR A 2 39.03 27.32 82.35
CA THR A 2 37.99 28.34 82.07
C THR A 2 36.94 28.14 80.98
N ILE A 3 35.84 27.68 81.35
CA ILE A 3 34.46 28.15 81.49
C ILE A 3 34.19 29.55 80.89
N LYS A 4 33.20 29.65 80.05
CA LYS A 4 32.11 30.65 80.20
C LYS A 4 30.86 30.21 79.35
N GLN A 5 29.81 30.04 80.11
CA GLN A 5 28.43 30.00 79.67
C GLN A 5 27.98 31.39 79.20
N THR A 6 27.00 31.45 78.30
CA THR A 6 25.88 32.39 78.44
C THR A 6 24.67 31.97 77.66
N LEU A 7 23.55 32.07 78.33
CA LEU A 7 22.17 31.74 78.05
C LEU A 7 21.49 32.49 76.90
N SER A 8 20.49 31.83 76.38
CA SER A 8 19.08 32.27 76.14
C SER A 8 18.76 33.32 75.11
N ALA A 9 17.97 32.96 74.14
CA ALA A 9 16.66 33.59 73.90
C ALA A 9 15.75 32.69 73.06
N LEU A 10 14.61 32.37 73.63
CA LEU A 10 13.47 31.69 73.03
C LEU A 10 12.81 32.70 72.09
N GLY A 11 12.82 32.39 70.74
CA GLY A 11 12.07 33.15 69.75
C GLY A 11 11.06 32.20 69.05
N ILE A 12 9.81 32.32 69.47
CA ILE A 12 8.68 31.68 68.81
C ILE A 12 8.47 32.39 67.49
N LEU A 13 8.76 31.71 66.36
CA LEU A 13 8.41 32.20 65.04
C LEU A 13 7.20 31.39 64.55
N ILE A 14 6.04 32.05 64.51
CA ILE A 14 4.81 31.56 63.90
C ILE A 14 5.05 31.57 62.40
N VAL A 15 5.19 30.37 61.81
CA VAL A 15 5.21 30.22 60.34
C VAL A 15 3.76 30.11 59.86
N LEU A 16 3.26 31.22 59.33
CA LEU A 16 2.04 31.25 58.54
C LEU A 16 2.27 30.44 57.26
N GLY A 17 1.58 29.30 57.14
CA GLY A 17 1.58 28.44 55.98
C GLY A 17 0.95 29.14 54.79
N GLY A 18 1.80 29.63 53.88
CA GLY A 18 1.40 30.01 52.52
C GLY A 18 1.46 28.74 51.61
N ALA A 19 0.33 28.17 51.34
CA ALA A 19 0.24 27.13 50.29
C ALA A 19 0.51 27.80 48.93
N VAL A 20 1.76 27.74 48.49
CA VAL A 20 2.10 28.07 47.10
C VAL A 20 1.64 26.93 46.23
N GLY A 21 0.45 27.10 45.64
CA GLY A 21 -0.04 26.20 44.62
C GLY A 21 0.90 26.17 43.41
N PHE A 22 1.69 25.13 43.28
CA PHE A 22 2.49 24.86 42.09
C PHE A 22 1.55 24.45 40.98
N TRP A 23 1.07 25.43 40.21
CA TRP A 23 0.43 25.17 38.93
C TRP A 23 1.53 24.73 37.96
N ALA A 24 1.77 23.40 37.93
CA ALA A 24 2.51 22.80 36.83
C ALA A 24 1.70 23.03 35.56
N SER A 25 2.04 24.03 34.78
CA SER A 25 1.58 24.20 33.42
C SER A 25 2.02 22.93 32.67
N ARG A 26 1.10 22.00 32.52
CA ARG A 26 1.28 20.91 31.56
C ARG A 26 1.28 21.57 30.19
N THR A 27 2.45 21.98 29.72
CA THR A 27 2.64 22.27 28.30
C THR A 27 2.38 20.95 27.59
N THR A 28 1.22 20.84 26.98
CA THR A 28 0.97 19.79 26.00
C THR A 28 2.12 19.88 24.99
N PRO A 29 2.92 18.83 24.80
CA PRO A 29 3.97 18.89 23.79
C PRO A 29 3.29 19.28 22.47
N ALA A 30 3.88 20.23 21.77
CA ALA A 30 3.41 20.61 20.44
C ALA A 30 3.34 19.34 19.59
N PRO A 31 2.27 19.16 18.81
CA PRO A 31 2.17 18.01 17.93
C PRO A 31 3.45 17.96 17.11
N VAL A 32 4.16 16.83 17.19
CA VAL A 32 5.31 16.57 16.34
C VAL A 32 4.80 16.71 14.91
N ALA A 33 5.38 17.63 14.16
CA ALA A 33 5.00 17.81 12.76
C ALA A 33 5.17 16.46 12.05
N GLU A 34 4.09 15.95 11.49
CA GLU A 34 4.09 14.71 10.74
C GLU A 34 5.07 14.86 9.57
N GLN A 35 6.19 14.16 9.62
CA GLN A 35 7.12 14.12 8.49
C GLN A 35 6.57 13.15 7.46
N HIS A 36 6.16 13.67 6.30
CA HIS A 36 5.79 12.87 5.14
C HIS A 36 7.02 12.61 4.27
N ILE A 37 7.19 11.36 3.84
CA ILE A 37 8.21 10.94 2.87
C ILE A 37 7.83 11.43 1.48
N LEU A 38 6.53 11.37 1.19
CA LEU A 38 5.93 11.86 -0.04
C LEU A 38 5.17 13.16 0.25
N MET A 39 5.63 14.28 -0.31
CA MET A 39 5.08 15.62 -0.05
C MET A 39 3.81 15.85 -0.86
N GLY A 40 2.67 15.41 -0.32
CA GLY A 40 1.35 15.60 -0.91
C GLY A 40 0.54 16.71 -0.26
N THR A 41 -0.55 17.11 -0.91
CA THR A 41 -1.56 18.01 -0.37
C THR A 41 -2.75 17.23 0.17
N LYS A 42 -3.34 17.71 1.26
CA LYS A 42 -4.52 17.07 1.85
C LYS A 42 -5.72 17.26 0.93
N THR A 43 -6.43 16.17 0.64
CA THR A 43 -7.64 16.15 -0.17
C THR A 43 -8.89 16.48 0.66
N ALA A 44 -10.02 16.72 0.02
CA ALA A 44 -11.29 16.98 0.69
C ALA A 44 -11.75 15.77 1.54
N ASP A 45 -11.41 14.55 1.13
CA ASP A 45 -11.73 13.30 1.83
C ASP A 45 -10.83 13.05 3.04
N GLY A 46 -9.82 13.93 3.24
CA GLY A 46 -8.91 13.87 4.39
C GLY A 46 -7.62 13.12 4.13
N ASP A 47 -7.49 12.43 3.02
CA ASP A 47 -6.26 11.76 2.57
C ASP A 47 -5.26 12.73 1.97
N TYR A 48 -4.14 12.22 1.48
CA TYR A 48 -3.13 13.01 0.79
C TYR A 48 -3.04 12.64 -0.69
N GLN A 49 -2.71 13.63 -1.51
CA GLN A 49 -2.39 13.44 -2.93
C GLN A 49 -1.07 14.11 -3.25
N TYR A 50 -0.10 13.32 -3.72
CA TYR A 50 1.05 13.82 -4.43
C TYR A 50 0.65 14.15 -5.87
N SER A 51 1.11 15.29 -6.38
CA SER A 51 0.90 15.68 -7.77
C SER A 51 2.14 16.38 -8.31
N GLU A 52 2.63 15.93 -9.46
CA GLU A 52 3.72 16.55 -10.19
C GLU A 52 3.29 16.75 -11.65
N GLN A 53 3.42 17.98 -12.13
CA GLN A 53 3.14 18.36 -13.51
C GLN A 53 4.33 19.09 -14.06
N THR A 54 4.99 18.49 -15.04
CA THR A 54 6.09 19.10 -15.81
C THR A 54 5.77 19.04 -17.30
N ASP A 55 6.68 19.47 -18.15
CA ASP A 55 6.51 19.29 -19.60
C ASP A 55 6.50 17.80 -19.98
N CYS A 56 7.29 16.97 -19.29
CA CYS A 56 7.44 15.54 -19.59
C CYS A 56 6.53 14.63 -18.78
N PHE A 57 6.16 15.00 -17.57
CA PHE A 57 5.48 14.10 -16.63
C PHE A 57 4.16 14.65 -16.13
N ALA A 58 3.17 13.76 -15.99
CA ALA A 58 1.93 13.96 -15.26
C ALA A 58 1.80 12.84 -14.24
N ILE A 59 2.13 13.11 -12.97
CA ILE A 59 2.16 12.11 -11.90
C ILE A 59 1.15 12.45 -10.83
N LYS A 60 0.36 11.46 -10.40
CA LYS A 60 -0.56 11.56 -9.26
C LYS A 60 -0.48 10.30 -8.41
N ALA A 61 -0.42 10.46 -7.10
CA ALA A 61 -0.45 9.36 -6.15
C ALA A 61 -1.29 9.73 -4.93
N ASN A 62 -2.35 8.97 -4.68
CA ASN A 62 -3.16 9.11 -3.48
C ASN A 62 -2.61 8.22 -2.38
N TYR A 63 -2.60 8.69 -1.13
CA TYR A 63 -2.19 7.89 0.01
C TYR A 63 -2.95 8.29 1.29
N PRO A 64 -3.13 7.34 2.22
CA PRO A 64 -3.96 7.57 3.40
C PRO A 64 -3.28 8.51 4.39
N ALA A 65 -4.05 9.40 5.01
CA ALA A 65 -3.59 10.21 6.13
C ALA A 65 -3.44 9.36 7.41
N ALA A 66 -4.32 8.37 7.58
CA ALA A 66 -4.29 7.44 8.69
C ALA A 66 -4.80 6.07 8.28
N THR A 67 -4.18 5.02 8.81
CA THR A 67 -4.60 3.64 8.53
C THR A 67 -5.75 3.18 9.43
N GLY A 68 -5.92 3.80 10.59
CA GLY A 68 -6.91 3.43 11.61
C GLY A 68 -6.44 2.31 12.54
N LEU A 69 -5.14 2.01 12.53
CA LEU A 69 -4.52 0.97 13.39
C LEU A 69 -4.11 1.49 14.78
N GLY A 70 -4.27 2.79 15.05
CA GLY A 70 -3.76 3.46 16.24
C GLY A 70 -2.39 4.13 15.99
N ALA A 71 -2.07 5.16 16.79
CA ALA A 71 -1.08 6.18 16.44
C ALA A 71 0.31 5.65 16.04
N ALA A 72 0.87 4.68 16.77
CA ALA A 72 2.22 4.17 16.48
C ALA A 72 2.24 3.25 15.25
N ALA A 73 1.22 2.42 15.09
CA ALA A 73 1.06 1.54 13.94
C ALA A 73 0.74 2.34 12.66
N ASP A 74 -0.07 3.39 12.80
CA ASP A 74 -0.41 4.31 11.70
C ASP A 74 0.82 4.97 11.09
N VAL A 75 1.72 5.51 11.92
CA VAL A 75 2.96 6.16 11.42
C VAL A 75 3.77 5.17 10.60
N LYS A 76 4.01 3.98 11.15
CA LYS A 76 4.82 2.94 10.49
C LYS A 76 4.21 2.46 9.17
N ALA A 77 2.90 2.16 9.18
CA ALA A 77 2.20 1.69 7.98
C ALA A 77 2.18 2.77 6.89
N ARG A 78 1.95 4.04 7.26
CA ARG A 78 1.99 5.16 6.34
C ARG A 78 3.38 5.35 5.75
N GLU A 79 4.44 5.36 6.56
CA GLU A 79 5.82 5.45 6.07
C GLU A 79 6.15 4.37 5.04
N MET A 80 5.67 3.14 5.25
CA MET A 80 5.87 2.05 4.30
C MET A 80 5.13 2.30 2.98
N ILE A 81 3.89 2.76 3.03
CA ILE A 81 3.11 3.12 1.85
C ILE A 81 3.81 4.25 1.09
N GLU A 82 4.13 5.35 1.77
CA GLU A 82 4.76 6.53 1.15
C GLU A 82 6.13 6.18 0.54
N THR A 83 6.94 5.37 1.22
CA THR A 83 8.24 4.90 0.71
C THR A 83 8.08 4.11 -0.58
N ARG A 84 7.10 3.19 -0.61
CA ARG A 84 6.84 2.40 -1.81
C ARG A 84 6.33 3.27 -2.97
N LEU A 85 5.38 4.16 -2.73
CA LEU A 85 4.86 5.05 -3.77
C LEU A 85 5.97 5.99 -4.31
N LYS A 86 6.81 6.51 -3.41
CA LYS A 86 7.97 7.31 -3.83
C LYS A 86 8.93 6.50 -4.72
N HIS A 87 9.20 5.26 -4.36
CA HIS A 87 10.03 4.37 -5.17
C HIS A 87 9.42 4.15 -6.57
N GLU A 88 8.12 3.92 -6.68
CA GLU A 88 7.43 3.78 -7.96
C GLU A 88 7.54 5.05 -8.81
N ILE A 89 7.39 6.23 -8.20
CA ILE A 89 7.55 7.51 -8.89
C ILE A 89 8.98 7.69 -9.41
N ASP A 90 9.97 7.46 -8.54
CA ASP A 90 11.37 7.62 -8.88
C ASP A 90 11.78 6.65 -10.01
N GLN A 91 11.34 5.39 -9.93
CA GLN A 91 11.59 4.38 -10.96
C GLN A 91 10.91 4.75 -12.28
N PHE A 92 9.64 5.15 -12.25
CA PHE A 92 8.92 5.57 -13.45
C PHE A 92 9.61 6.75 -14.15
N LYS A 93 10.11 7.73 -13.38
CA LYS A 93 10.85 8.88 -13.93
C LYS A 93 12.18 8.44 -14.53
N ALA A 94 12.89 7.53 -13.89
CA ALA A 94 14.16 7.01 -14.38
C ALA A 94 13.98 6.20 -15.69
N ASP A 95 12.94 5.35 -15.74
CA ASP A 95 12.66 4.53 -16.92
C ASP A 95 12.20 5.36 -18.13
N ASN A 96 11.65 6.54 -17.88
CA ASN A 96 11.16 7.46 -18.91
C ASN A 96 12.04 8.72 -19.08
N ASP A 97 13.29 8.66 -18.64
CA ASP A 97 14.24 9.76 -18.84
C ASP A 97 14.53 9.95 -20.35
N VAL A 98 14.30 11.17 -20.81
CA VAL A 98 14.52 11.56 -22.23
C VAL A 98 15.87 12.19 -22.48
N SER A 99 16.70 12.38 -21.45
CA SER A 99 18.00 13.07 -21.57
C SER A 99 18.98 12.41 -22.54
N SER A 100 18.84 11.10 -22.73
CA SER A 100 19.66 10.30 -23.66
C SER A 100 19.04 10.13 -25.05
N ARG A 101 17.81 10.63 -25.29
CA ARG A 101 17.11 10.51 -26.58
C ARG A 101 17.50 11.64 -27.51
N ASP A 102 17.35 11.38 -28.81
CA ASP A 102 17.52 12.43 -29.84
C ASP A 102 16.46 13.54 -29.64
N PRO A 103 16.88 14.81 -29.41
CA PRO A 103 15.97 15.91 -29.17
C PRO A 103 14.99 16.16 -30.32
N GLU A 104 15.43 16.02 -31.58
CA GLU A 104 14.58 16.23 -32.75
C GLU A 104 13.54 15.13 -32.88
N GLN A 105 13.89 13.88 -32.57
CA GLN A 105 12.94 12.78 -32.55
C GLN A 105 11.95 12.92 -31.41
N THR A 106 12.41 13.31 -30.20
CA THR A 106 11.56 13.56 -29.04
C THR A 106 10.52 14.64 -29.36
N LYS A 107 10.94 15.72 -30.00
CA LYS A 107 10.06 16.82 -30.43
C LYS A 107 9.10 16.38 -31.53
N ALA A 108 9.55 15.64 -32.52
CA ALA A 108 8.70 15.15 -33.61
C ALA A 108 7.60 14.21 -33.14
N LEU A 109 7.83 13.48 -32.05
CA LEU A 109 6.85 12.62 -31.39
C LEU A 109 5.94 13.37 -30.39
N GLY A 110 6.13 14.68 -30.20
CA GLY A 110 5.40 15.51 -29.24
C GLY A 110 5.67 15.18 -27.77
N ILE A 111 6.75 14.43 -27.50
CA ILE A 111 7.11 14.03 -26.14
C ILE A 111 7.66 15.25 -25.39
N CYS A 112 7.32 15.39 -24.11
CA CYS A 112 7.62 16.57 -23.29
C CYS A 112 6.99 17.86 -23.84
N GLY A 113 5.74 17.75 -24.25
CA GLY A 113 4.94 18.86 -24.77
C GLY A 113 3.47 18.44 -24.85
N GLU A 114 3.04 18.02 -26.04
CA GLU A 114 1.67 17.54 -26.27
C GLU A 114 1.39 16.19 -25.58
N ARG A 115 2.40 15.32 -25.51
CA ARG A 115 2.33 14.00 -24.88
C ARG A 115 3.25 13.96 -23.65
N LYS A 116 2.71 13.45 -22.55
CA LYS A 116 3.43 13.31 -21.27
C LYS A 116 3.43 11.87 -20.83
N PHE A 117 4.50 11.46 -20.19
CA PHE A 117 4.52 10.22 -19.41
C PHE A 117 3.57 10.37 -18.24
N THR A 118 2.65 9.43 -18.08
CA THR A 118 1.61 9.53 -17.05
C THR A 118 1.71 8.38 -16.05
N LEU A 119 1.75 8.71 -14.77
CA LEU A 119 1.68 7.74 -13.66
C LEU A 119 0.53 8.15 -12.74
N GLU A 120 -0.43 7.23 -12.55
CA GLU A 120 -1.53 7.44 -11.61
C GLU A 120 -1.62 6.26 -10.65
N MET A 121 -1.62 6.55 -9.36
CA MET A 121 -1.73 5.56 -8.28
C MET A 121 -2.93 5.92 -7.41
N THR A 122 -3.94 5.07 -7.46
CA THR A 122 -5.17 5.19 -6.66
C THR A 122 -5.34 3.94 -5.80
N TYR A 123 -6.02 4.04 -4.68
CA TYR A 123 -6.21 2.89 -3.81
C TYR A 123 -7.65 2.70 -3.34
N LYS A 124 -7.93 1.45 -2.94
CA LYS A 124 -9.09 1.07 -2.13
C LYS A 124 -8.59 0.52 -0.79
N LYS A 125 -9.33 0.83 0.28
CA LYS A 125 -9.07 0.33 1.63
C LYS A 125 -10.04 -0.79 1.94
N TYR A 126 -9.54 -1.85 2.56
CA TYR A 126 -10.31 -2.98 3.07
C TYR A 126 -10.00 -3.18 4.55
N SER A 127 -10.94 -3.75 5.30
CA SER A 127 -10.79 -4.02 6.72
C SER A 127 -11.11 -5.48 7.00
N GLY A 128 -10.15 -6.21 7.53
CA GLY A 128 -10.35 -7.53 8.11
C GLY A 128 -10.62 -7.43 9.63
N SER A 129 -10.79 -8.57 10.28
CA SER A 129 -11.07 -8.63 11.73
C SER A 129 -9.93 -8.00 12.57
N ASN A 130 -8.67 -8.21 12.18
CA ASN A 130 -7.47 -7.71 12.87
C ASN A 130 -6.45 -7.16 11.86
N SER A 131 -6.91 -6.67 10.73
CA SER A 131 -6.03 -6.18 9.66
C SER A 131 -6.67 -5.03 8.88
N VAL A 132 -5.82 -4.24 8.27
CA VAL A 132 -6.19 -3.22 7.29
C VAL A 132 -5.40 -3.47 6.02
N SER A 133 -6.07 -3.46 4.88
CA SER A 133 -5.45 -3.68 3.59
C SER A 133 -5.65 -2.48 2.67
N TYR A 134 -4.65 -2.21 1.84
CA TYR A 134 -4.68 -1.20 0.79
C TYR A 134 -4.34 -1.86 -0.54
N PHE A 135 -5.24 -1.73 -1.48
CA PHE A 135 -5.08 -2.20 -2.84
C PHE A 135 -4.88 -1.00 -3.77
N TYR A 136 -3.68 -0.86 -4.29
CA TYR A 136 -3.33 0.17 -5.26
C TYR A 136 -3.45 -0.35 -6.68
N THR A 137 -4.18 0.38 -7.49
CA THR A 137 -4.10 0.28 -8.95
C THR A 137 -3.11 1.32 -9.44
N VAL A 138 -2.09 0.87 -10.15
CA VAL A 138 -1.09 1.71 -10.79
C VAL A 138 -1.34 1.70 -12.30
N TYR A 139 -1.56 2.88 -12.85
CA TYR A 139 -1.64 3.12 -14.29
C TYR A 139 -0.37 3.86 -14.72
N ALA A 140 0.34 3.31 -15.68
CA ALA A 140 1.61 3.85 -16.17
C ALA A 140 1.58 3.91 -17.70
N ASP A 141 1.57 5.12 -18.26
CA ASP A 141 1.71 5.37 -19.68
C ASP A 141 3.12 5.90 -20.00
N SER A 142 3.95 5.03 -20.54
CA SER A 142 5.29 5.33 -21.02
C SER A 142 5.31 5.68 -22.51
N LEU A 143 4.16 6.07 -23.08
CA LEU A 143 3.97 6.44 -24.48
C LEU A 143 4.29 5.29 -25.46
N GLY A 144 4.17 4.03 -24.99
CA GLY A 144 4.32 2.82 -25.79
C GLY A 144 3.06 2.48 -26.61
N ALA A 145 2.93 1.19 -26.96
CA ALA A 145 1.78 0.70 -27.72
C ALA A 145 0.46 0.80 -26.94
N HIS A 146 0.51 0.63 -25.63
CA HIS A 146 -0.59 0.82 -24.68
C HIS A 146 -0.04 1.12 -23.28
N PRO A 147 -0.83 1.75 -22.42
CA PRO A 147 -0.50 1.91 -21.01
C PRO A 147 -0.34 0.55 -20.32
N ASN A 148 0.47 0.52 -19.27
CA ASN A 148 0.56 -0.62 -18.37
C ASN A 148 -0.33 -0.40 -17.12
N ALA A 149 -0.90 -1.49 -16.61
CA ALA A 149 -1.61 -1.48 -15.34
C ALA A 149 -1.11 -2.63 -14.47
N TYR A 150 -0.77 -2.33 -13.21
CA TYR A 150 -0.34 -3.32 -12.24
C TYR A 150 -0.81 -2.95 -10.84
N PHE A 151 -0.57 -3.84 -9.88
CA PHE A 151 -1.10 -3.71 -8.53
C PHE A 151 0.01 -3.66 -7.50
N ILE A 152 -0.24 -2.91 -6.43
CA ILE A 152 0.56 -2.92 -5.21
C ILE A 152 -0.41 -3.10 -4.05
N THR A 153 -0.12 -4.05 -3.17
CA THR A 153 -0.95 -4.26 -1.99
C THR A 153 -0.14 -4.14 -0.72
N PHE A 154 -0.81 -3.66 0.32
CA PHE A 154 -0.30 -3.67 1.67
C PHE A 154 -1.37 -4.29 2.56
N VAL A 155 -0.97 -5.25 3.37
CA VAL A 155 -1.80 -5.80 4.43
C VAL A 155 -1.05 -5.61 5.74
N PHE A 156 -1.67 -4.92 6.69
CA PHE A 156 -1.10 -4.66 8.02
C PHE A 156 -1.93 -5.33 9.08
N ASP A 157 -1.29 -5.93 10.07
CA ASP A 157 -1.93 -6.37 11.30
C ASP A 157 -2.24 -5.17 12.22
N GLU A 158 -2.88 -5.42 13.35
CA GLU A 158 -3.22 -4.40 14.35
C GLU A 158 -2.02 -3.64 14.93
N ASN A 159 -0.80 -4.20 14.81
CA ASN A 159 0.45 -3.61 15.26
C ASN A 159 1.19 -2.86 14.14
N GLY A 160 0.62 -2.80 12.93
CA GLY A 160 1.23 -2.20 11.76
C GLY A 160 2.37 -3.02 11.15
N LYS A 161 2.44 -4.32 11.48
CA LYS A 161 3.36 -5.26 10.80
C LYS A 161 2.74 -5.67 9.47
N VAL A 162 3.57 -5.75 8.44
CA VAL A 162 3.14 -6.32 7.14
C VAL A 162 2.83 -7.80 7.30
N VAL A 163 1.70 -8.19 6.78
CA VAL A 163 1.23 -9.57 6.69
C VAL A 163 1.57 -10.10 5.30
N SER A 164 2.33 -11.18 5.24
CA SER A 164 2.63 -11.91 4.00
C SER A 164 1.52 -12.91 3.68
N ILE A 165 1.50 -13.43 2.46
CA ILE A 165 0.58 -14.51 2.12
C ILE A 165 0.83 -15.77 2.97
N GLN A 166 2.07 -16.04 3.35
CA GLN A 166 2.43 -17.13 4.25
C GLN A 166 1.85 -16.95 5.67
N ASP A 167 1.84 -15.71 6.18
CA ASP A 167 1.21 -15.39 7.46
C ASP A 167 -0.31 -15.68 7.43
N VAL A 168 -0.96 -15.49 6.27
CA VAL A 168 -2.41 -15.78 6.07
C VAL A 168 -2.66 -17.27 5.98
N LEU A 169 -1.84 -18.01 5.26
CA LEU A 169 -2.02 -19.44 5.01
C LEU A 169 -1.85 -20.29 6.28
N ARG A 170 -1.03 -19.84 7.24
CA ARG A 170 -0.75 -20.56 8.51
C ARG A 170 -0.33 -22.02 8.29
N THR A 171 -1.30 -22.95 8.15
CA THR A 171 -1.08 -24.40 7.97
C THR A 171 -1.34 -24.86 6.54
N ALA A 172 -2.08 -24.12 5.74
CA ALA A 172 -2.25 -24.41 4.32
C ALA A 172 -0.96 -24.13 3.56
N ASP A 173 -0.71 -24.84 2.48
CA ASP A 173 0.44 -24.60 1.63
C ASP A 173 0.08 -23.82 0.35
N LEU A 174 1.10 -23.31 -0.31
CA LEU A 174 0.92 -22.60 -1.57
C LEU A 174 0.35 -23.51 -2.69
N THR A 175 0.46 -24.82 -2.58
CA THR A 175 -0.08 -25.77 -3.56
C THR A 175 -1.60 -25.79 -3.51
N GLU A 176 -2.18 -25.79 -2.32
CA GLU A 176 -3.63 -25.72 -2.14
C GLU A 176 -4.16 -24.37 -2.64
N LEU A 177 -3.49 -23.26 -2.26
CA LEU A 177 -3.85 -21.93 -2.76
C LEU A 177 -3.79 -21.86 -4.30
N SER A 178 -2.70 -22.38 -4.88
CA SER A 178 -2.51 -22.46 -6.34
C SER A 178 -3.65 -23.19 -7.03
N LEU A 179 -4.11 -24.30 -6.47
CA LEU A 179 -5.22 -25.09 -7.04
C LEU A 179 -6.53 -24.30 -6.98
N LEU A 180 -6.85 -23.67 -5.85
CA LEU A 180 -8.06 -22.85 -5.70
C LEU A 180 -8.06 -21.67 -6.69
N VAL A 181 -6.95 -20.94 -6.76
CA VAL A 181 -6.79 -19.79 -7.65
C VAL A 181 -6.85 -20.21 -9.11
N SER A 182 -6.14 -21.29 -9.49
CA SER A 182 -6.15 -21.81 -10.86
C SER A 182 -7.55 -22.21 -11.31
N THR A 183 -8.28 -22.91 -10.43
CA THR A 183 -9.65 -23.36 -10.72
C THR A 183 -10.59 -22.18 -10.95
N ASP A 184 -10.47 -21.13 -10.14
CA ASP A 184 -11.34 -19.95 -10.28
C ASP A 184 -10.97 -19.12 -11.52
N VAL A 185 -9.67 -18.90 -11.78
CA VAL A 185 -9.18 -18.23 -12.99
C VAL A 185 -9.65 -18.94 -14.26
N GLN A 186 -9.60 -20.28 -14.30
CA GLN A 186 -10.12 -21.06 -15.43
C GLN A 186 -11.61 -20.79 -15.66
N LYS A 187 -12.43 -20.82 -14.61
CA LYS A 187 -13.87 -20.50 -14.69
C LYS A 187 -14.10 -19.08 -15.22
N GLN A 188 -13.33 -18.10 -14.74
CA GLN A 188 -13.44 -16.72 -15.21
C GLN A 188 -13.01 -16.57 -16.67
N LEU A 189 -11.95 -17.27 -17.11
CA LEU A 189 -11.51 -17.28 -18.51
C LEU A 189 -12.59 -17.88 -19.41
N ILE A 190 -13.20 -19.01 -19.03
CA ILE A 190 -14.31 -19.63 -19.76
C ILE A 190 -15.48 -18.63 -19.87
N ALA A 191 -15.82 -17.96 -18.76
CA ALA A 191 -16.91 -17.00 -18.77
C ALA A 191 -16.63 -15.77 -19.65
N ARG A 192 -15.38 -15.32 -19.75
CA ARG A 192 -14.99 -14.14 -20.54
C ARG A 192 -14.78 -14.42 -22.01
N LEU A 193 -14.16 -15.56 -22.32
CA LEU A 193 -13.77 -15.92 -23.69
C LEU A 193 -14.84 -16.75 -24.42
N GLY A 194 -15.68 -17.47 -23.65
CA GLY A 194 -16.85 -18.19 -24.16
C GLY A 194 -16.56 -19.00 -25.42
N ASP A 195 -17.31 -18.72 -26.49
CA ASP A 195 -17.23 -19.37 -27.77
C ASP A 195 -15.91 -19.19 -28.53
N SER A 196 -15.04 -18.30 -28.07
CA SER A 196 -13.71 -18.07 -28.65
C SER A 196 -12.68 -19.13 -28.23
N LEU A 197 -13.00 -19.95 -27.21
CA LEU A 197 -12.14 -21.06 -26.78
C LEU A 197 -12.33 -22.31 -27.64
N PRO A 198 -11.25 -23.07 -27.90
CA PRO A 198 -11.36 -24.40 -28.49
C PRO A 198 -12.23 -25.30 -27.60
N VAL A 199 -12.96 -26.21 -28.22
CA VAL A 199 -13.77 -27.23 -27.51
C VAL A 199 -12.92 -28.49 -27.35
N GLY A 200 -12.55 -28.81 -26.11
CA GLY A 200 -11.87 -30.03 -25.71
C GLY A 200 -12.87 -31.15 -25.40
N ALA A 201 -12.38 -32.32 -24.95
CA ALA A 201 -13.20 -33.48 -24.62
C ALA A 201 -14.17 -33.24 -23.44
N GLU A 202 -13.84 -32.33 -22.53
CA GLU A 202 -14.61 -32.02 -21.31
C GLU A 202 -15.29 -30.63 -21.36
N GLY A 203 -15.24 -29.94 -22.50
CA GLY A 203 -15.79 -28.60 -22.68
C GLY A 203 -14.75 -27.59 -23.17
N PRO A 204 -14.96 -26.29 -22.93
CA PRO A 204 -14.04 -25.23 -23.37
C PRO A 204 -12.61 -25.45 -22.84
N ASP A 205 -11.63 -25.44 -23.74
CA ASP A 205 -10.23 -25.67 -23.43
C ASP A 205 -9.49 -24.33 -23.26
N VAL A 206 -9.03 -24.04 -22.05
CA VAL A 206 -8.28 -22.83 -21.70
C VAL A 206 -6.76 -22.99 -21.83
N THR A 207 -6.25 -24.18 -22.19
CA THR A 207 -4.81 -24.50 -22.20
C THR A 207 -4.00 -23.51 -23.04
N GLY A 208 -4.54 -23.04 -24.16
CA GLY A 208 -3.90 -22.05 -25.01
C GLY A 208 -4.11 -20.60 -24.59
N ALA A 209 -5.04 -20.32 -23.67
CA ALA A 209 -5.42 -18.98 -23.22
C ALA A 209 -4.87 -18.65 -21.85
N MET A 210 -4.50 -19.63 -21.04
CA MET A 210 -4.00 -19.48 -19.67
C MET A 210 -2.50 -19.74 -19.59
N PHE A 211 -1.81 -18.90 -18.81
CA PHE A 211 -0.39 -19.07 -18.47
C PHE A 211 -0.27 -19.75 -17.11
N PRO A 212 -0.02 -21.06 -17.04
CA PRO A 212 -0.06 -21.82 -15.78
C PRO A 212 1.00 -21.36 -14.78
N GLU A 213 2.13 -20.81 -15.26
CA GLU A 213 3.18 -20.28 -14.40
C GLU A 213 2.71 -19.12 -13.53
N GLY A 214 1.70 -18.35 -13.96
CA GLY A 214 1.16 -17.21 -13.23
C GLY A 214 0.29 -17.60 -12.02
N VAL A 215 -0.10 -18.87 -11.91
CA VAL A 215 -0.82 -19.44 -10.75
C VAL A 215 -0.02 -20.53 -10.05
N ALA A 216 1.21 -20.83 -10.50
CA ALA A 216 2.07 -21.83 -9.85
C ALA A 216 2.28 -21.48 -8.36
N ALA A 217 2.53 -22.51 -7.53
CA ALA A 217 2.70 -22.42 -6.08
C ALA A 217 3.99 -21.66 -5.69
N LYS A 218 4.06 -20.38 -6.05
CA LYS A 218 5.14 -19.44 -5.77
C LYS A 218 4.55 -18.23 -5.04
N GLU A 219 5.19 -17.78 -3.98
CA GLU A 219 4.73 -16.64 -3.17
C GLU A 219 4.51 -15.37 -4.01
N ASP A 220 5.42 -15.11 -4.95
CA ASP A 220 5.34 -13.97 -5.87
C ASP A 220 4.06 -13.91 -6.71
N ASN A 221 3.46 -15.07 -7.03
CA ASN A 221 2.21 -15.14 -7.79
C ASN A 221 1.00 -14.69 -6.98
N PHE A 222 1.09 -14.70 -5.65
CA PHE A 222 0.00 -14.38 -4.72
C PHE A 222 0.30 -13.16 -3.85
N LYS A 223 1.31 -12.38 -4.19
CA LYS A 223 1.72 -11.20 -3.40
C LYS A 223 0.72 -10.06 -3.43
N ASN A 224 -0.09 -9.97 -4.48
CA ASN A 224 -1.13 -8.96 -4.59
C ASN A 224 -2.43 -9.50 -3.97
N PHE A 225 -2.60 -9.30 -2.68
CA PHE A 225 -3.80 -9.73 -1.98
C PHE A 225 -4.27 -8.69 -0.96
N VAL A 226 -5.53 -8.78 -0.58
CA VAL A 226 -6.15 -8.02 0.52
C VAL A 226 -6.97 -8.95 1.40
N ILE A 227 -7.19 -8.55 2.65
CA ILE A 227 -8.14 -9.18 3.55
C ILE A 227 -9.36 -8.26 3.67
N ASP A 228 -10.51 -8.76 3.23
CA ASP A 228 -11.79 -8.06 3.23
C ASP A 228 -12.79 -8.84 4.11
N GLY A 229 -13.00 -8.36 5.33
CA GLY A 229 -13.75 -9.11 6.33
C GLY A 229 -13.03 -10.40 6.73
N ASP A 230 -13.64 -11.52 6.40
CA ASP A 230 -13.15 -12.90 6.57
C ASP A 230 -12.73 -13.56 5.24
N THR A 231 -12.49 -12.77 4.23
CA THR A 231 -12.17 -13.22 2.87
C THR A 231 -10.76 -12.77 2.47
N LEU A 232 -9.97 -13.69 1.96
CA LEU A 232 -8.76 -13.42 1.20
C LEU A 232 -9.16 -13.12 -0.24
N ALA A 233 -8.87 -11.91 -0.73
CA ALA A 233 -9.01 -11.57 -2.15
C ALA A 233 -7.63 -11.45 -2.78
N ILE A 234 -7.35 -12.28 -3.78
CA ILE A 234 -6.10 -12.27 -4.55
C ILE A 234 -6.38 -11.52 -5.85
N GLU A 235 -5.55 -10.51 -6.10
CA GLU A 235 -5.64 -9.62 -7.24
C GLU A 235 -4.56 -9.95 -8.26
N ILE A 236 -4.95 -10.45 -9.40
CA ILE A 236 -4.05 -10.92 -10.46
C ILE A 236 -4.03 -9.88 -11.57
N PRO A 237 -2.88 -9.20 -11.81
CA PRO A 237 -2.79 -8.19 -12.84
C PRO A 237 -2.84 -8.78 -14.26
N PRO A 238 -3.11 -7.95 -15.27
CA PRO A 238 -2.99 -8.34 -16.67
C PRO A 238 -1.61 -8.96 -16.95
N TYR A 239 -1.53 -9.87 -17.90
CA TYR A 239 -0.34 -10.65 -18.30
C TYR A 239 0.14 -11.72 -17.32
N GLN A 240 -0.29 -11.73 -16.06
CA GLN A 240 0.19 -12.75 -15.12
C GLN A 240 -0.34 -14.15 -15.50
N VAL A 241 -1.62 -14.26 -15.81
CA VAL A 241 -2.29 -15.57 -16.06
C VAL A 241 -2.88 -15.70 -17.45
N ALA A 242 -3.00 -14.61 -18.20
CA ALA A 242 -3.55 -14.60 -19.56
C ALA A 242 -3.05 -13.36 -20.32
N ALA A 243 -3.33 -13.31 -21.63
CA ALA A 243 -3.03 -12.14 -22.46
C ALA A 243 -3.70 -10.86 -21.90
N TRP A 244 -3.09 -9.70 -22.14
CA TRP A 244 -3.57 -8.41 -21.64
C TRP A 244 -5.05 -8.15 -21.91
N ALA A 245 -5.54 -8.56 -23.07
CA ALA A 245 -6.95 -8.41 -23.45
C ALA A 245 -7.94 -9.17 -22.54
N ALA A 246 -7.49 -10.18 -21.81
CA ALA A 246 -8.28 -10.86 -20.80
C ALA A 246 -8.50 -10.02 -19.53
N GLY A 247 -7.70 -8.97 -19.33
CA GLY A 247 -7.77 -8.09 -18.17
C GLY A 247 -7.18 -8.69 -16.90
N SER A 248 -7.55 -8.12 -15.76
CA SER A 248 -7.19 -8.61 -14.43
C SER A 248 -8.21 -9.63 -13.90
N PHE A 249 -7.82 -10.41 -12.89
CA PHE A 249 -8.70 -11.37 -12.20
C PHE A 249 -8.67 -11.09 -10.69
N GLU A 250 -9.83 -11.23 -10.06
CA GLU A 250 -9.96 -11.25 -8.60
C GLU A 250 -10.45 -12.65 -8.19
N VAL A 251 -9.75 -13.27 -7.25
CA VAL A 251 -10.13 -14.57 -6.69
C VAL A 251 -10.40 -14.40 -5.21
N ARG A 252 -11.62 -14.69 -4.77
CA ARG A 252 -12.06 -14.51 -3.38
C ARG A 252 -12.22 -15.85 -2.69
N ILE A 253 -11.50 -16.05 -1.59
CA ILE A 253 -11.44 -17.29 -0.82
C ILE A 253 -11.79 -16.99 0.64
N PRO A 254 -12.82 -17.62 1.23
CA PRO A 254 -13.07 -17.52 2.64
C PRO A 254 -11.86 -17.99 3.46
N LEU A 255 -11.43 -17.22 4.46
CA LEU A 255 -10.29 -17.58 5.30
C LEU A 255 -10.51 -18.91 6.04
N ALA A 256 -11.77 -19.26 6.32
CA ALA A 256 -12.14 -20.54 6.91
C ALA A 256 -11.79 -21.75 6.03
N ASP A 257 -11.72 -21.57 4.71
CA ASP A 257 -11.37 -22.62 3.76
C ASP A 257 -9.87 -22.88 3.69
N LEU A 258 -9.05 -21.90 4.14
CA LEU A 258 -7.59 -21.98 4.23
C LEU A 258 -7.09 -22.49 5.59
N ALA A 259 -7.97 -22.66 6.57
CA ALA A 259 -7.61 -23.05 7.95
C ALA A 259 -7.72 -24.56 8.20
N ARG A 260 -7.83 -25.39 7.17
CA ARG A 260 -8.02 -26.84 7.27
C ARG A 260 -6.73 -27.61 7.38
#